data_0b5274abda8e3171ea578e9fcbdb37fc
#
_entry.id   0b5274abda8e3171ea578e9fcbdb37fc
#
_cell.length_a   1.000
_cell.length_b   1.000
_cell.length_c   1.000
_cell.angle_alpha   90.00
_cell.angle_beta   90.00
_cell.angle_gamma   90.00
#
_symmetry.space_group_name_H-M   'P 1'
#
loop_
_entity.id
_entity.type
_entity.pdbx_description
1 polymer ?
#
loop_
_entity_poly.entity_id
_entity_poly.type
_entity_poly.pdbx_seq_one_letter_code
_entity_poly.pdbx_strand_id
1 'polypeptide(L)'
;MTTLPVEVRILDAGYAREACSLLYHAYRHEPTFAYVFEAHRSGFDQRIRATVREVVQRHFADDLPAIGLLIDDRLVAAVLLAPPQRRLQVTESWSWRLRMLLTVGLRGTQRYLDYQAAV
;
A
#
# COMPACT_ATOMS: atom_id res chain seq x y z
N MET A 1 27.99 -24.29 6.30
CA MET A 1 27.11 -23.12 6.46
C MET A 1 26.06 -23.15 5.37
N THR A 2 24.82 -23.28 5.76
CA THR A 2 23.73 -23.33 4.78
C THR A 2 23.28 -21.91 4.47
N THR A 3 23.45 -21.49 3.22
CA THR A 3 22.99 -20.19 2.78
C THR A 3 21.57 -20.31 2.26
N LEU A 4 20.62 -19.55 2.81
CA LEU A 4 19.27 -19.54 2.27
C LEU A 4 19.28 -18.91 0.87
N PRO A 5 18.50 -19.46 -0.09
CA PRO A 5 18.38 -18.84 -1.40
C PRO A 5 17.75 -17.45 -1.28
N VAL A 6 18.46 -16.44 -1.75
CA VAL A 6 17.98 -15.05 -1.74
C VAL A 6 17.85 -14.60 -3.19
N GLU A 7 16.69 -14.06 -3.53
CA GLU A 7 16.39 -13.60 -4.88
C GLU A 7 15.75 -12.23 -4.85
N VAL A 8 16.21 -11.35 -5.75
CA VAL A 8 15.55 -10.09 -6.05
C VAL A 8 14.74 -10.29 -7.33
N ARG A 9 13.45 -10.04 -7.28
CA ARG A 9 12.55 -10.31 -8.39
C ARG A 9 11.67 -9.12 -8.68
N ILE A 10 11.40 -8.88 -9.97
CA ILE A 10 10.36 -7.94 -10.38
C ILE A 10 9.02 -8.62 -10.14
N LEU A 11 8.17 -7.95 -9.38
CA LEU A 11 6.88 -8.49 -8.99
C LEU A 11 5.80 -8.13 -10.01
N ASP A 12 4.87 -9.05 -10.22
CA ASP A 12 3.66 -8.82 -11.00
C ASP A 12 2.43 -8.88 -10.09
N ALA A 13 1.24 -8.77 -10.69
CA ALA A 13 -0.01 -8.78 -9.93
C ALA A 13 -0.24 -10.09 -9.17
N GLY A 14 0.45 -11.17 -9.53
CA GLY A 14 0.38 -12.43 -8.79
C GLY A 14 0.91 -12.32 -7.37
N TYR A 15 1.73 -11.33 -7.09
CA TYR A 15 2.26 -11.06 -5.74
C TYR A 15 1.48 -10.02 -4.96
N ALA A 16 0.37 -9.52 -5.50
CA ALA A 16 -0.39 -8.44 -4.86
C ALA A 16 -0.82 -8.80 -3.43
N ARG A 17 -1.28 -10.02 -3.22
CA ARG A 17 -1.73 -10.48 -1.90
C ARG A 17 -0.60 -10.48 -0.88
N GLU A 18 0.56 -11.03 -1.25
CA GLU A 18 1.72 -11.08 -0.37
C GLU A 18 2.28 -9.70 -0.10
N ALA A 19 2.32 -8.84 -1.12
CA ALA A 19 2.74 -7.45 -0.96
C ALA A 19 1.80 -6.70 -0.01
N CYS A 20 0.49 -6.90 -0.13
CA CYS A 20 -0.48 -6.30 0.78
C CYS A 20 -0.22 -6.72 2.23
N SER A 21 0.04 -8.00 2.45
CA SER A 21 0.32 -8.51 3.79
C SER A 21 1.56 -7.88 4.40
N LEU A 22 2.64 -7.80 3.62
CA LEU A 22 3.88 -7.19 4.08
C LEU A 22 3.71 -5.70 4.41
N LEU A 23 3.06 -4.96 3.51
CA LEU A 23 2.85 -3.53 3.72
C LEU A 23 1.91 -3.26 4.88
N TYR A 24 0.87 -4.08 5.05
CA TYR A 24 -0.01 -3.96 6.21
C TYR A 24 0.78 -4.11 7.51
N HIS A 25 1.60 -5.15 7.63
CA HIS A 25 2.38 -5.37 8.85
C HIS A 25 3.40 -4.27 9.10
N ALA A 26 3.96 -3.68 8.05
CA ALA A 26 4.88 -2.56 8.18
C ALA A 26 4.15 -1.29 8.63
N TYR A 27 3.03 -0.99 8.00
CA TYR A 27 2.35 0.30 8.20
C TYR A 27 1.54 0.38 9.47
N ARG A 28 1.03 -0.74 9.98
CA ARG A 28 0.21 -0.71 11.19
C ARG A 28 0.95 -0.16 12.41
N HIS A 29 2.27 -0.21 12.39
CA HIS A 29 3.11 0.29 13.48
C HIS A 29 3.70 1.67 13.22
N GLU A 30 3.43 2.25 12.05
CA GLU A 30 3.94 3.56 11.70
C GLU A 30 3.11 4.66 12.37
N PRO A 31 3.76 5.58 13.14
CA PRO A 31 3.03 6.66 13.81
C PRO A 31 2.22 7.55 12.85
N THR A 32 2.72 7.78 11.64
CA THR A 32 2.02 8.58 10.64
C THR A 32 0.69 7.96 10.28
N PHE A 33 0.66 6.64 10.06
CA PHE A 33 -0.58 5.94 9.72
C PHE A 33 -1.50 5.80 10.92
N ALA A 34 -0.94 5.70 12.11
CA ALA A 34 -1.75 5.74 13.34
C ALA A 34 -2.52 7.05 13.44
N TYR A 35 -1.89 8.15 13.07
CA TYR A 35 -2.55 9.46 13.04
C TYR A 35 -3.58 9.55 11.89
N VAL A 36 -3.16 9.22 10.67
CA VAL A 36 -3.99 9.36 9.47
C VAL A 36 -5.26 8.53 9.57
N PHE A 37 -5.15 7.30 10.06
CA PHE A 37 -6.28 6.35 10.11
C PHE A 37 -6.89 6.22 11.50
N GLU A 38 -6.55 7.13 12.42
CA GLU A 38 -7.18 7.22 13.73
C GLU A 38 -7.08 5.90 14.52
N ALA A 39 -5.86 5.52 14.89
CA ALA A 39 -5.59 4.27 15.60
C ALA A 39 -6.36 4.11 16.91
N HIS A 40 -6.76 5.24 17.53
CA HIS A 40 -7.52 5.22 18.77
C HIS A 40 -9.00 4.83 18.59
N ARG A 41 -9.50 4.80 17.34
CA ARG A 41 -10.88 4.44 17.02
C ARG A 41 -10.96 2.98 16.58
N SER A 42 -12.08 2.33 16.88
CA SER A 42 -12.33 0.97 16.41
C SER A 42 -12.28 0.90 14.88
N GLY A 43 -11.86 -0.23 14.35
CA GLY A 43 -11.77 -0.43 12.91
C GLY A 43 -10.46 0.03 12.28
N PHE A 44 -9.47 0.39 13.09
CA PHE A 44 -8.17 0.84 12.57
C PHE A 44 -7.53 -0.19 11.66
N ASP A 45 -7.49 -1.46 12.06
CA ASP A 45 -6.89 -2.51 11.26
C ASP A 45 -7.61 -2.67 9.91
N GLN A 46 -8.93 -2.60 9.89
CA GLN A 46 -9.69 -2.68 8.63
C GLN A 46 -9.40 -1.49 7.73
N ARG A 47 -9.27 -0.28 8.29
CA ARG A 47 -8.95 0.91 7.51
C ARG A 47 -7.57 0.79 6.88
N ILE A 48 -6.57 0.33 7.62
CA ILE A 48 -5.22 0.11 7.10
C ILE A 48 -5.23 -0.97 6.01
N ARG A 49 -5.87 -2.10 6.28
CA ARG A 49 -5.92 -3.21 5.31
C ARG A 49 -6.57 -2.79 4.00
N ALA A 50 -7.67 -2.08 4.09
CA ALA A 50 -8.39 -1.62 2.91
C ALA A 50 -7.57 -0.62 2.10
N THR A 51 -6.90 0.30 2.78
CA THR A 51 -6.05 1.29 2.12
C THR A 51 -4.87 0.64 1.43
N VAL A 52 -4.17 -0.26 2.11
CA VAL A 52 -3.03 -0.98 1.52
C VAL A 52 -3.49 -1.77 0.30
N ARG A 53 -4.62 -2.45 0.39
CA ARG A 53 -5.16 -3.21 -0.74
C ARG A 53 -5.43 -2.32 -1.94
N GLU A 54 -6.08 -1.17 -1.73
CA GLU A 54 -6.37 -0.24 -2.82
C GLU A 54 -5.08 0.31 -3.45
N VAL A 55 -4.10 0.66 -2.64
CA VAL A 55 -2.82 1.17 -3.13
C VAL A 55 -2.10 0.12 -3.95
N VAL A 56 -2.02 -1.11 -3.45
CA VAL A 56 -1.30 -2.20 -4.14
C VAL A 56 -2.01 -2.59 -5.43
N GLN A 57 -3.33 -2.77 -5.38
CA GLN A 57 -4.10 -3.14 -6.57
C GLN A 57 -3.99 -2.08 -7.65
N ARG A 58 -4.05 -0.82 -7.28
CA ARG A 58 -3.90 0.27 -8.23
C ARG A 58 -2.51 0.31 -8.84
N HIS A 59 -1.50 0.08 -8.03
CA HIS A 59 -0.11 0.07 -8.48
C HIS A 59 0.09 -0.96 -9.60
N PHE A 60 -0.40 -2.18 -9.40
CA PHE A 60 -0.29 -3.23 -10.41
C PHE A 60 -1.23 -3.01 -11.61
N ALA A 61 -2.40 -2.44 -11.38
CA ALA A 61 -3.34 -2.12 -12.46
C ALA A 61 -2.75 -1.06 -13.41
N ASP A 62 -1.92 -0.17 -12.90
CA ASP A 62 -1.25 0.85 -13.70
C ASP A 62 0.09 0.37 -14.27
N ASP A 63 0.39 -0.91 -14.17
CA ASP A 63 1.63 -1.53 -14.64
C ASP A 63 2.89 -0.86 -14.12
N LEU A 64 2.84 -0.37 -12.88
CA LEU A 64 4.00 0.25 -12.25
C LEU A 64 4.94 -0.82 -11.71
N PRO A 65 6.26 -0.54 -11.73
CA PRO A 65 7.24 -1.52 -11.28
C PRO A 65 7.18 -1.77 -9.78
N ALA A 66 7.39 -3.01 -9.42
CA ALA A 66 7.53 -3.43 -8.03
C ALA A 66 8.67 -4.43 -7.94
N ILE A 67 9.46 -4.33 -6.88
CA ILE A 67 10.60 -5.21 -6.65
C ILE A 67 10.38 -5.92 -5.32
N GLY A 68 10.62 -7.23 -5.32
CA GLY A 68 10.52 -8.03 -4.13
C GLY A 68 11.83 -8.72 -3.79
N LEU A 69 12.03 -8.93 -2.51
CA LEU A 69 13.10 -9.79 -2.01
C LEU A 69 12.46 -11.09 -1.51
N LEU A 70 12.90 -12.19 -2.10
CA LEU A 70 12.42 -13.50 -1.70
C LEU A 70 13.55 -14.26 -1.01
N ILE A 71 13.22 -14.92 0.08
CA ILE A 71 14.11 -15.81 0.79
C ILE A 71 13.42 -17.16 0.87
N ASP A 72 14.05 -18.19 0.29
CA ASP A 72 13.49 -19.54 0.23
C ASP A 72 12.07 -19.52 -0.37
N ASP A 73 11.93 -18.81 -1.50
CA ASP A 73 10.68 -18.62 -2.26
C ASP A 73 9.57 -17.87 -1.49
N ARG A 74 9.88 -17.26 -0.38
CA ARG A 74 8.93 -16.47 0.39
C ARG A 74 9.23 -14.99 0.22
N LEU A 75 8.22 -14.21 -0.10
CA LEU A 75 8.36 -12.76 -0.20
C LEU A 75 8.51 -12.18 1.21
N VAL A 76 9.67 -11.55 1.48
CA VAL A 76 9.98 -10.97 2.79
C VAL A 76 10.07 -9.46 2.77
N ALA A 77 10.20 -8.86 1.58
CA ALA A 77 10.21 -7.41 1.42
C ALA A 77 9.68 -7.05 0.05
N ALA A 78 9.05 -5.89 -0.05
CA ALA A 78 8.53 -5.39 -1.32
C ALA A 78 8.67 -3.88 -1.38
N VAL A 79 9.01 -3.36 -2.56
CA VAL A 79 9.10 -1.94 -2.86
C VAL A 79 8.24 -1.66 -4.07
N LEU A 80 7.30 -0.73 -3.92
CA LEU A 80 6.46 -0.26 -5.01
C LEU A 80 7.05 1.06 -5.51
N LEU A 81 7.48 1.07 -6.77
CA LEU A 81 8.15 2.22 -7.36
C LEU A 81 7.17 3.01 -8.19
N ALA A 82 7.10 4.31 -7.96
CA ALA A 82 6.26 5.21 -8.74
C ALA A 82 7.12 6.28 -9.42
N PRO A 83 6.84 6.64 -10.67
CA PRO A 83 7.56 7.71 -11.34
C PRO A 83 7.36 9.03 -10.58
N PRO A 84 8.40 9.85 -10.42
CA PRO A 84 8.30 11.09 -9.64
C PRO A 84 7.39 12.14 -10.29
N GLN A 85 7.11 12.02 -11.58
CA GLN A 85 6.25 12.95 -12.32
C GLN A 85 4.83 12.46 -12.48
N ARG A 86 4.47 11.36 -11.82
CA ARG A 86 3.14 10.80 -11.96
C ARG A 86 2.11 11.73 -11.34
N ARG A 87 1.18 12.18 -12.18
CA ARG A 87 0.02 12.92 -11.71
C ARG A 87 -1.19 12.00 -11.79
N LEU A 88 -2.03 12.05 -10.77
CA LEU A 88 -3.29 11.33 -10.78
C LEU A 88 -4.17 11.91 -11.89
N GLN A 89 -4.63 11.05 -12.79
CA GLN A 89 -5.63 11.45 -13.77
C GLN A 89 -6.97 11.66 -13.06
N VAL A 90 -7.71 12.65 -13.51
CA VAL A 90 -8.97 13.06 -12.85
C VAL A 90 -9.95 11.90 -12.71
N THR A 91 -10.11 11.08 -13.76
CA THR A 91 -11.04 9.95 -13.75
C THR A 91 -10.66 8.87 -12.76
N GLU A 92 -9.37 8.56 -12.63
CA GLU A 92 -8.87 7.57 -11.70
C GLU A 92 -8.99 8.04 -10.25
N SER A 93 -8.72 9.32 -10.05
CA SER A 93 -8.82 9.96 -8.75
C SER A 93 -10.21 9.83 -8.13
N TRP A 94 -11.27 9.95 -8.96
CA TRP A 94 -12.64 9.86 -8.47
C TRP A 94 -13.01 8.47 -7.96
N SER A 95 -12.71 7.44 -8.71
CA SER A 95 -13.01 6.07 -8.30
C SER A 95 -12.29 5.71 -7.00
N TRP A 96 -11.01 6.06 -6.92
CA TRP A 96 -10.20 5.79 -5.74
C TRP A 96 -10.72 6.55 -4.51
N ARG A 97 -11.04 7.84 -4.69
CA ARG A 97 -11.56 8.66 -3.60
C ARG A 97 -12.89 8.14 -3.08
N LEU A 98 -13.76 7.69 -3.97
CA LEU A 98 -15.03 7.10 -3.57
C LEU A 98 -14.82 5.84 -2.74
N ARG A 99 -13.93 4.96 -3.16
CA ARG A 99 -13.60 3.74 -2.42
C ARG A 99 -13.03 4.06 -1.05
N MET A 100 -12.13 5.02 -0.97
CA MET A 100 -11.56 5.45 0.30
C MET A 100 -12.64 6.02 1.22
N LEU A 101 -13.53 6.84 0.68
CA LEU A 101 -14.62 7.43 1.45
C LEU A 101 -15.53 6.37 2.04
N LEU A 102 -15.87 5.35 1.25
CA LEU A 102 -16.72 4.24 1.69
C LEU A 102 -16.03 3.33 2.70
N THR A 103 -14.71 3.21 2.61
CA THR A 103 -13.94 2.27 3.43
C THR A 103 -13.42 2.89 4.72
N VAL A 104 -12.83 4.07 4.65
CA VAL A 104 -12.18 4.72 5.80
C VAL A 104 -12.92 5.92 6.32
N GLY A 105 -13.99 6.34 5.64
CA GLY A 105 -14.79 7.49 6.02
C GLY A 105 -14.19 8.82 5.57
N LEU A 106 -14.98 9.88 5.74
CA LEU A 106 -14.60 11.22 5.27
C LEU A 106 -13.31 11.71 5.93
N ARG A 107 -13.24 11.56 7.25
CA ARG A 107 -12.13 12.08 8.03
C ARG A 107 -10.81 11.35 7.73
N GLY A 108 -10.86 10.02 7.65
CA GLY A 108 -9.68 9.24 7.31
C GLY A 108 -9.20 9.52 5.90
N THR A 109 -10.12 9.65 4.95
CA THR A 109 -9.78 9.99 3.56
C THR A 109 -9.10 11.37 3.50
N GLN A 110 -9.64 12.36 4.20
CA GLN A 110 -9.05 13.70 4.21
C GLN A 110 -7.64 13.69 4.80
N ARG A 111 -7.45 12.99 5.91
CA ARG A 111 -6.13 12.87 6.54
C ARG A 111 -5.11 12.20 5.63
N TYR A 112 -5.54 11.16 4.91
CA TYR A 112 -4.68 10.47 3.97
C TYR A 112 -4.28 11.36 2.79
N LEU A 113 -5.23 12.11 2.25
CA LEU A 113 -4.96 13.06 1.16
C LEU A 113 -4.03 14.18 1.62
N ASP A 114 -4.22 14.69 2.83
CA ASP A 114 -3.35 15.70 3.41
C ASP A 114 -1.93 15.16 3.59
N TYR A 115 -1.80 13.92 4.03
CA TYR A 115 -0.51 13.26 4.14
C TYR A 115 0.19 13.16 2.79
N GLN A 116 -0.53 12.72 1.76
CA GLN A 116 0.03 12.61 0.42
C GLN A 116 0.46 13.96 -0.15
N ALA A 117 -0.28 15.01 0.13
CA ALA A 117 0.04 16.35 -0.34
C ALA A 117 1.30 16.90 0.36
N ALA A 118 1.55 16.50 1.60
CA ALA A 118 2.71 16.95 2.37
C ALA A 118 4.02 16.24 1.98
N VAL A 119 3.90 15.09 1.33
CA VAL A 119 5.04 14.29 0.88
C VAL A 119 5.30 14.56 -0.61
#